data_2a56391146124662d1dd605a413929cd
#
_entry.id   2a56391146124662d1dd605a413929cd
#
_cell.length_a   1.000
_cell.length_b   1.000
_cell.length_c   1.000
_cell.angle_alpha   90.00
_cell.angle_beta   90.00
_cell.angle_gamma   90.00
#
_symmetry.space_group_name_H-M   'P 1'
#
loop_
_entity.id
_entity.type
_entity.pdbx_description
1 polymer ?
#
loop_
_entity_poly.entity_id
_entity_poly.type
_entity_poly.pdbx_seq_one_letter_code
_entity_poly.pdbx_strand_id
1 'polypeptide(L)'
;MRGLERSRSVSLEYPKNNMKTLSNNFRLFWQGALLSYIALFHWMRPIQYMASKILMPLAQMFFFVYLGTYATSAENSAFYIVGNALQTAAVSGIYGMTMSVGGDRDSGTLGYILGTPANRLVVFMGRAFMNILDGALGVVIAFFWGVALMGLDLSNTSIPALALTILITTISTCGLGLLMGCLSLITVNVMFVNNFVYFLLLIFSGANIRLNEVPAWVQAVSSVLPLTRGISAARLLVQGASLAEVIPLLLGELAVGLVYALLGYLLFAVFEVEAKKRGTLEVF
;
A
#
# COMPACT_ATOMS: atom_id res chain seq x y z
N MET A 1 34.59 -57.58 23.58
CA MET A 1 35.50 -56.50 23.12
C MET A 1 34.68 -55.53 22.28
N ARG A 2 34.19 -54.52 22.89
CA ARG A 2 34.63 -53.11 23.05
C ARG A 2 34.93 -52.46 21.70
N GLY A 3 34.04 -51.59 21.26
CA GLY A 3 34.20 -50.61 20.21
C GLY A 3 33.08 -49.58 20.27
N LEU A 4 33.14 -48.63 21.22
CA LEU A 4 32.25 -47.50 21.34
C LEU A 4 32.66 -46.45 20.27
N GLU A 5 31.88 -46.31 19.19
CA GLU A 5 32.00 -45.17 18.31
C GLU A 5 31.26 -43.96 18.91
N ARG A 6 32.04 -43.00 19.33
CA ARG A 6 31.60 -41.64 19.70
C ARG A 6 31.08 -40.93 18.45
N SER A 7 29.81 -40.77 18.32
CA SER A 7 29.20 -39.78 17.45
C SER A 7 29.63 -38.39 17.93
N ARG A 8 30.59 -37.78 17.27
CA ARG A 8 30.88 -36.36 17.38
C ARG A 8 29.82 -35.59 16.62
N SER A 9 28.87 -35.00 17.36
CA SER A 9 28.01 -33.93 16.83
C SER A 9 28.91 -32.73 16.48
N VAL A 10 29.23 -32.58 15.21
CA VAL A 10 29.83 -31.35 14.68
C VAL A 10 28.76 -30.30 14.64
N SER A 11 28.70 -29.50 15.68
CA SER A 11 27.93 -28.24 15.65
C SER A 11 28.69 -27.31 14.71
N LEU A 12 28.19 -27.18 13.48
CA LEU A 12 28.60 -26.15 12.55
C LEU A 12 28.07 -24.80 13.08
N GLU A 13 28.80 -24.20 14.01
CA GLU A 13 28.69 -22.80 14.34
C GLU A 13 29.17 -21.97 13.13
N TYR A 14 28.23 -21.54 12.30
CA TYR A 14 28.50 -20.52 11.30
C TYR A 14 28.77 -19.20 12.01
N PRO A 15 29.95 -18.59 11.85
CA PRO A 15 30.22 -17.27 12.42
C PRO A 15 29.24 -16.29 11.82
N LYS A 16 28.39 -15.68 12.66
CA LYS A 16 27.51 -14.58 12.30
C LYS A 16 28.35 -13.34 11.94
N ASN A 17 28.78 -13.26 10.70
CA ASN A 17 29.46 -12.09 10.19
C ASN A 17 28.40 -11.04 9.87
N ASN A 18 28.11 -10.15 10.84
CA ASN A 18 27.05 -9.15 10.77
C ASN A 18 27.11 -8.28 9.49
N MET A 19 28.31 -8.00 8.98
CA MET A 19 28.46 -7.24 7.73
C MET A 19 27.99 -8.03 6.50
N LYS A 20 28.23 -9.34 6.43
CA LYS A 20 27.72 -10.18 5.32
C LYS A 20 26.22 -10.32 5.37
N THR A 21 25.63 -10.36 6.57
CA THR A 21 24.19 -10.41 6.77
C THR A 21 23.51 -9.12 6.33
N LEU A 22 24.08 -7.95 6.66
CA LEU A 22 23.59 -6.63 6.24
C LEU A 22 23.66 -6.46 4.71
N SER A 23 24.79 -6.82 4.10
CA SER A 23 24.94 -6.77 2.64
C SER A 23 23.97 -7.71 1.92
N ASN A 24 23.75 -8.91 2.45
CA ASN A 24 22.77 -9.85 1.90
C ASN A 24 21.34 -9.34 2.05
N ASN A 25 20.97 -8.75 3.18
CA ASN A 25 19.63 -8.17 3.38
C ASN A 25 19.37 -6.98 2.45
N PHE A 26 20.36 -6.10 2.26
CA PHE A 26 20.27 -5.00 1.31
C PHE A 26 20.10 -5.49 -0.13
N ARG A 27 20.85 -6.51 -0.53
CA ARG A 27 20.72 -7.14 -1.84
C ARG A 27 19.34 -7.80 -2.03
N LEU A 28 18.83 -8.50 -1.01
CA LEU A 28 17.49 -9.11 -1.02
C LEU A 28 16.40 -8.05 -1.11
N PHE A 29 16.51 -6.95 -0.37
CA PHE A 29 15.59 -5.83 -0.45
C PHE A 29 15.53 -5.27 -1.88
N TRP A 30 16.69 -4.95 -2.46
CA TRP A 30 16.76 -4.36 -3.80
C TRP A 30 16.32 -5.33 -4.89
N GLN A 31 16.67 -6.60 -4.78
CA GLN A 31 16.19 -7.62 -5.71
C GLN A 31 14.68 -7.85 -5.58
N GLY A 32 14.14 -7.86 -4.36
CA GLY A 32 12.70 -7.93 -4.13
C GLY A 32 11.95 -6.72 -4.71
N ALA A 33 12.51 -5.52 -4.53
CA ALA A 33 12.00 -4.29 -5.12
C ALA A 33 12.00 -4.34 -6.66
N LEU A 34 13.12 -4.74 -7.26
CA LEU A 34 13.29 -4.83 -8.70
C LEU A 34 12.36 -5.90 -9.31
N LEU A 35 12.24 -7.05 -8.67
CA LEU A 35 11.31 -8.11 -9.12
C LEU A 35 9.86 -7.64 -9.09
N SER A 36 9.46 -6.89 -8.05
CA SER A 36 8.11 -6.31 -7.98
C SER A 36 7.87 -5.29 -9.09
N TYR A 37 8.86 -4.46 -9.40
CA TYR A 37 8.80 -3.53 -10.51
C TYR A 37 8.67 -4.25 -11.85
N ILE A 38 9.48 -5.28 -12.09
CA ILE A 38 9.43 -6.09 -13.32
C ILE A 38 8.08 -6.81 -13.42
N ALA A 39 7.56 -7.37 -12.32
CA ALA A 39 6.26 -8.04 -12.30
C ALA A 39 5.12 -7.10 -12.67
N LEU A 40 5.12 -5.85 -12.18
CA LEU A 40 4.15 -4.81 -12.55
C LEU A 40 4.18 -4.52 -14.06
N PHE A 41 5.38 -4.44 -14.68
CA PHE A 41 5.52 -4.15 -16.10
C PHE A 41 5.40 -5.38 -17.01
N HIS A 42 5.67 -6.57 -16.48
CA HIS A 42 5.51 -7.81 -17.26
C HIS A 42 4.05 -8.15 -17.53
N TRP A 43 3.16 -7.80 -16.59
CA TRP A 43 1.72 -8.03 -16.73
C TRP A 43 1.02 -6.99 -17.59
N MET A 44 1.53 -5.73 -17.62
CA MET A 44 0.98 -4.65 -18.45
C MET A 44 2.01 -4.15 -19.46
N ARG A 45 1.59 -3.99 -20.71
CA ARG A 45 2.41 -3.25 -21.68
C ARG A 45 2.63 -1.82 -21.19
N PRO A 46 3.79 -1.18 -21.44
CA PRO A 46 4.09 0.18 -20.96
C PRO A 46 2.98 1.20 -21.28
N ILE A 47 2.36 1.11 -22.44
CA ILE A 47 1.24 1.98 -22.86
C ILE A 47 0.01 1.77 -21.97
N GLN A 48 -0.33 0.53 -21.64
CA GLN A 48 -1.46 0.21 -20.75
C GLN A 48 -1.22 0.71 -19.32
N TYR A 49 0.02 0.57 -18.83
CA TYR A 49 0.41 1.12 -17.53
C TYR A 49 0.30 2.64 -17.52
N MET A 50 0.85 3.34 -18.51
CA MET A 50 0.72 4.80 -18.63
C MET A 50 -0.74 5.25 -18.71
N ALA A 51 -1.56 4.55 -19.51
CA ALA A 51 -2.99 4.84 -19.60
C ALA A 51 -3.69 4.65 -18.24
N SER A 52 -3.39 3.59 -17.51
CA SER A 52 -3.98 3.35 -16.18
C SER A 52 -3.53 4.39 -15.14
N LYS A 53 -2.30 4.88 -15.22
CA LYS A 53 -1.77 5.89 -14.28
C LYS A 53 -2.19 7.31 -14.60
N ILE A 54 -2.50 7.63 -15.86
CA ILE A 54 -2.86 8.96 -16.30
C ILE A 54 -4.37 9.06 -16.50
N LEU A 55 -4.94 8.16 -17.30
CA LEU A 55 -6.32 8.29 -17.77
C LEU A 55 -7.34 7.88 -16.71
N MET A 56 -7.09 6.79 -15.96
CA MET A 56 -8.03 6.33 -14.94
C MET A 56 -8.19 7.33 -13.78
N PRO A 57 -7.10 7.82 -13.14
CA PRO A 57 -7.22 8.85 -12.10
C PRO A 57 -7.88 10.12 -12.62
N LEU A 58 -7.55 10.54 -13.84
CA LEU A 58 -8.17 11.70 -14.47
C LEU A 58 -9.68 11.51 -14.64
N ALA A 59 -10.11 10.40 -15.23
CA ALA A 59 -11.53 10.09 -15.43
C ALA A 59 -12.28 10.00 -14.10
N GLN A 60 -11.69 9.36 -13.09
CA GLN A 60 -12.26 9.27 -11.75
C GLN A 60 -12.41 10.66 -11.11
N MET A 61 -11.36 11.50 -11.19
CA MET A 61 -11.40 12.87 -10.67
C MET A 61 -12.48 13.69 -11.39
N PHE A 62 -12.55 13.66 -12.72
CA PHE A 62 -13.60 14.35 -13.46
C PHE A 62 -14.98 13.91 -12.99
N PHE A 63 -15.22 12.63 -12.89
CA PHE A 63 -16.51 12.11 -12.45
C PHE A 63 -16.91 12.63 -11.05
N PHE A 64 -16.03 12.45 -10.06
CA PHE A 64 -16.38 12.82 -8.68
C PHE A 64 -16.35 14.32 -8.43
N VAL A 65 -15.46 15.07 -9.08
CA VAL A 65 -15.42 16.53 -8.95
C VAL A 65 -16.65 17.16 -9.57
N TYR A 66 -17.01 16.80 -10.80
CA TYR A 66 -18.22 17.34 -11.44
C TYR A 66 -19.50 16.89 -10.75
N LEU A 67 -19.59 15.62 -10.35
CA LEU A 67 -20.74 15.13 -9.60
C LEU A 67 -20.87 15.85 -8.25
N GLY A 68 -19.75 15.98 -7.53
CA GLY A 68 -19.75 16.63 -6.22
C GLY A 68 -20.04 18.12 -6.29
N THR A 69 -19.47 18.84 -7.24
CA THR A 69 -19.73 20.27 -7.46
C THR A 69 -21.15 20.53 -7.96
N TYR A 70 -21.70 19.64 -8.78
CA TYR A 70 -23.11 19.71 -9.20
C TYR A 70 -24.06 19.53 -8.01
N ALA A 71 -23.76 18.58 -7.12
CA ALA A 71 -24.60 18.28 -5.96
C ALA A 71 -24.49 19.31 -4.83
N THR A 72 -23.38 20.06 -4.75
CA THR A 72 -23.11 21.03 -3.67
C THR A 72 -22.96 22.45 -4.21
N SER A 73 -21.74 22.83 -4.61
CA SER A 73 -21.42 24.09 -5.27
C SER A 73 -20.03 24.01 -5.92
N ALA A 74 -19.77 24.88 -6.89
CA ALA A 74 -18.47 24.96 -7.56
C ALA A 74 -17.31 25.31 -6.60
N GLU A 75 -17.58 26.05 -5.53
CA GLU A 75 -16.61 26.41 -4.48
C GLU A 75 -16.03 25.22 -3.75
N ASN A 76 -16.74 24.08 -3.75
CA ASN A 76 -16.29 22.84 -3.12
C ASN A 76 -15.38 21.98 -4.02
N SER A 77 -14.98 22.45 -5.20
CA SER A 77 -14.15 21.68 -6.15
C SER A 77 -12.86 21.19 -5.53
N ALA A 78 -12.14 22.02 -4.78
CA ALA A 78 -10.91 21.67 -4.10
C ALA A 78 -11.08 20.49 -3.12
N PHE A 79 -12.22 20.39 -2.43
CA PHE A 79 -12.54 19.29 -1.53
C PHE A 79 -12.52 17.94 -2.26
N TYR A 80 -13.17 17.87 -3.42
CA TYR A 80 -13.26 16.66 -4.23
C TYR A 80 -11.95 16.35 -4.95
N ILE A 81 -11.25 17.37 -5.45
CA ILE A 81 -9.95 17.21 -6.14
C ILE A 81 -8.93 16.59 -5.19
N VAL A 82 -8.73 17.18 -4.00
CA VAL A 82 -7.75 16.69 -3.01
C VAL A 82 -8.12 15.28 -2.55
N GLY A 83 -9.39 15.04 -2.25
CA GLY A 83 -9.85 13.71 -1.82
C GLY A 83 -9.58 12.62 -2.86
N ASN A 84 -9.94 12.87 -4.12
CA ASN A 84 -9.75 11.91 -5.20
C ASN A 84 -8.28 11.79 -5.63
N ALA A 85 -7.49 12.85 -5.56
CA ALA A 85 -6.06 12.77 -5.81
C ALA A 85 -5.39 11.79 -4.83
N LEU A 86 -5.65 11.90 -3.52
CA LEU A 86 -5.12 10.97 -2.53
C LEU A 86 -5.73 9.57 -2.64
N GLN A 87 -7.00 9.44 -3.07
CA GLN A 87 -7.61 8.15 -3.32
C GLN A 87 -6.84 7.29 -4.32
N THR A 88 -6.09 7.90 -5.25
CA THR A 88 -5.24 7.15 -6.20
C THR A 88 -4.14 6.34 -5.51
N ALA A 89 -3.70 6.75 -4.30
CA ALA A 89 -2.76 5.96 -3.51
C ALA A 89 -3.31 4.56 -3.17
N ALA A 90 -4.63 4.43 -3.00
CA ALA A 90 -5.27 3.15 -2.71
C ALA A 90 -5.15 2.16 -3.87
N VAL A 91 -5.08 2.63 -5.11
CA VAL A 91 -4.92 1.74 -6.28
C VAL A 91 -3.59 1.00 -6.18
N SER A 92 -2.48 1.69 -6.03
CA SER A 92 -1.17 1.05 -5.89
C SER A 92 -1.01 0.33 -4.56
N GLY A 93 -1.53 0.91 -3.46
CA GLY A 93 -1.49 0.31 -2.14
C GLY A 93 -2.24 -1.02 -2.08
N ILE A 94 -3.48 -1.07 -2.54
CA ILE A 94 -4.30 -2.29 -2.47
C ILE A 94 -3.96 -3.24 -3.62
N TYR A 95 -4.19 -2.83 -4.87
CA TYR A 95 -4.02 -3.75 -6.01
C TYR A 95 -2.56 -4.11 -6.25
N GLY A 96 -1.65 -3.13 -6.23
CA GLY A 96 -0.23 -3.37 -6.45
C GLY A 96 0.38 -4.29 -5.39
N MET A 97 0.08 -4.03 -4.12
CA MET A 97 0.62 -4.83 -3.02
C MET A 97 0.00 -6.23 -2.98
N THR A 98 -1.33 -6.33 -3.19
CA THR A 98 -2.02 -7.63 -3.25
C THR A 98 -1.50 -8.49 -4.40
N MET A 99 -1.29 -7.89 -5.58
CA MET A 99 -0.73 -8.61 -6.72
C MET A 99 0.73 -8.98 -6.52
N SER A 100 1.51 -8.18 -5.79
CA SER A 100 2.89 -8.51 -5.45
C SER A 100 3.01 -9.74 -4.54
N VAL A 101 2.02 -9.99 -3.68
CA VAL A 101 2.00 -11.14 -2.75
C VAL A 101 1.22 -12.30 -3.35
N GLY A 102 0.00 -12.06 -3.84
CA GLY A 102 -0.88 -13.07 -4.43
C GLY A 102 -0.38 -13.61 -5.77
N GLY A 103 0.30 -12.78 -6.55
CA GLY A 103 0.86 -13.18 -7.84
C GLY A 103 1.92 -14.28 -7.74
N ASP A 104 2.60 -14.42 -6.61
CA ASP A 104 3.52 -15.54 -6.38
C ASP A 104 2.78 -16.87 -6.31
N ARG A 105 1.54 -16.88 -5.82
CA ARG A 105 0.68 -18.06 -5.83
C ARG A 105 0.25 -18.41 -7.25
N ASP A 106 -0.27 -17.43 -7.99
CA ASP A 106 -0.76 -17.62 -9.35
C ASP A 106 0.35 -18.05 -10.32
N SER A 107 1.59 -17.60 -10.06
CA SER A 107 2.79 -17.95 -10.84
C SER A 107 3.45 -19.25 -10.37
N GLY A 108 2.97 -19.90 -9.32
CA GLY A 108 3.61 -21.08 -8.72
C GLY A 108 4.97 -20.80 -8.06
N THR A 109 5.34 -19.54 -7.86
CA THR A 109 6.64 -19.16 -7.28
C THR A 109 6.63 -19.09 -5.76
N LEU A 110 5.45 -19.13 -5.14
CA LEU A 110 5.29 -19.06 -3.69
C LEU A 110 6.07 -20.18 -2.98
N GLY A 111 6.01 -21.41 -3.49
CA GLY A 111 6.75 -22.55 -2.94
C GLY A 111 8.26 -22.34 -2.92
N TYR A 112 8.82 -21.74 -3.97
CA TYR A 112 10.25 -21.41 -4.02
C TYR A 112 10.62 -20.35 -2.98
N ILE A 113 9.79 -19.30 -2.82
CA ILE A 113 10.02 -18.24 -1.81
C ILE A 113 9.98 -18.84 -0.40
N LEU A 114 9.02 -19.71 -0.12
CA LEU A 114 8.88 -20.37 1.18
C LEU A 114 9.98 -21.42 1.46
N GLY A 115 10.55 -22.00 0.41
CA GLY A 115 11.66 -22.98 0.50
C GLY A 115 13.04 -22.33 0.70
N THR A 116 13.19 -21.01 0.46
CA THR A 116 14.48 -20.34 0.65
C THR A 116 14.69 -19.88 2.09
N PRO A 117 15.95 -19.80 2.59
CA PRO A 117 16.26 -19.23 3.90
C PRO A 117 16.23 -17.69 3.90
N ALA A 118 15.66 -17.05 2.88
CA ALA A 118 15.60 -15.60 2.74
C ALA A 118 14.74 -14.98 3.85
N ASN A 119 15.16 -13.81 4.34
CA ASN A 119 14.36 -13.04 5.29
C ASN A 119 13.13 -12.44 4.57
N ARG A 120 11.97 -13.01 4.84
CA ARG A 120 10.71 -12.65 4.18
C ARG A 120 10.28 -11.22 4.42
N LEU A 121 10.53 -10.72 5.63
CA LEU A 121 10.24 -9.33 5.96
C LEU A 121 10.99 -8.38 5.02
N VAL A 122 12.27 -8.65 4.74
CA VAL A 122 13.07 -7.86 3.81
C VAL A 122 12.52 -7.91 2.39
N VAL A 123 12.07 -9.08 1.94
CA VAL A 123 11.44 -9.24 0.61
C VAL A 123 10.14 -8.44 0.53
N PHE A 124 9.26 -8.55 1.54
CA PHE A 124 8.01 -7.79 1.57
C PHE A 124 8.24 -6.29 1.67
N MET A 125 9.23 -5.84 2.45
CA MET A 125 9.60 -4.42 2.51
C MET A 125 10.10 -3.90 1.16
N GLY A 126 10.88 -4.69 0.41
CA GLY A 126 11.32 -4.32 -0.93
C GLY A 126 10.13 -4.16 -1.90
N ARG A 127 9.17 -5.07 -1.84
CA ARG A 127 7.93 -4.99 -2.63
C ARG A 127 7.08 -3.79 -2.24
N ALA A 128 6.87 -3.57 -0.95
CA ALA A 128 6.13 -2.42 -0.44
C ALA A 128 6.77 -1.10 -0.88
N PHE A 129 8.09 -1.01 -0.86
CA PHE A 129 8.82 0.19 -1.28
C PHE A 129 8.48 0.61 -2.72
N MET A 130 8.46 -0.33 -3.67
CA MET A 130 8.09 -0.02 -5.06
C MET A 130 6.62 0.39 -5.19
N ASN A 131 5.72 -0.26 -4.48
CA ASN A 131 4.29 0.12 -4.49
C ASN A 131 4.06 1.49 -3.82
N ILE A 132 4.85 1.86 -2.81
CA ILE A 132 4.82 3.20 -2.21
C ILE A 132 5.26 4.25 -3.22
N LEU A 133 6.37 4.03 -3.94
CA LEU A 133 6.84 4.96 -4.97
C LEU A 133 5.83 5.10 -6.11
N ASP A 134 5.27 3.99 -6.57
CA ASP A 134 4.26 3.96 -7.62
C ASP A 134 2.96 4.66 -7.20
N GLY A 135 2.53 4.47 -5.95
CA GLY A 135 1.36 5.14 -5.38
C GLY A 135 1.58 6.64 -5.21
N ALA A 136 2.73 7.04 -4.66
CA ALA A 136 3.07 8.44 -4.50
C ALA A 136 3.15 9.16 -5.87
N LEU A 137 3.72 8.52 -6.89
CA LEU A 137 3.74 9.04 -8.26
C LEU A 137 2.31 9.22 -8.80
N GLY A 138 1.42 8.24 -8.58
CA GLY A 138 0.02 8.34 -8.99
C GLY A 138 -0.69 9.53 -8.35
N VAL A 139 -0.47 9.77 -7.05
CA VAL A 139 -1.04 10.94 -6.36
C VAL A 139 -0.48 12.25 -6.91
N VAL A 140 0.84 12.34 -7.16
CA VAL A 140 1.46 13.52 -7.75
C VAL A 140 0.87 13.82 -9.14
N ILE A 141 0.68 12.80 -9.98
CA ILE A 141 0.04 12.95 -11.30
C ILE A 141 -1.40 13.44 -11.12
N ALA A 142 -2.14 12.92 -10.15
CA ALA A 142 -3.51 13.34 -9.89
C ALA A 142 -3.57 14.81 -9.41
N PHE A 143 -2.69 15.25 -8.53
CA PHE A 143 -2.59 16.66 -8.15
C PHE A 143 -2.21 17.54 -9.34
N PHE A 144 -1.28 17.10 -10.19
CA PHE A 144 -0.95 17.81 -11.43
C PHE A 144 -2.18 18.06 -12.31
N TRP A 145 -3.02 17.04 -12.51
CA TRP A 145 -4.29 17.20 -13.24
C TRP A 145 -5.29 18.10 -12.53
N GLY A 146 -5.34 18.04 -11.20
CA GLY A 146 -6.16 18.93 -10.38
C GLY A 146 -5.80 20.41 -10.60
N VAL A 147 -4.51 20.72 -10.64
CA VAL A 147 -4.01 22.09 -10.92
C VAL A 147 -4.23 22.46 -12.39
N ALA A 148 -3.80 21.59 -13.33
CA ALA A 148 -3.74 21.92 -14.75
C ALA A 148 -5.12 22.02 -15.41
N LEU A 149 -6.09 21.19 -15.01
CA LEU A 149 -7.39 21.10 -15.69
C LEU A 149 -8.58 21.53 -14.83
N MET A 150 -8.45 21.49 -13.50
CA MET A 150 -9.57 21.76 -12.58
C MET A 150 -9.39 23.04 -11.75
N GLY A 151 -8.25 23.74 -11.94
CA GLY A 151 -8.00 25.02 -11.28
C GLY A 151 -7.76 24.92 -9.78
N LEU A 152 -7.20 23.81 -9.29
CA LEU A 152 -6.79 23.70 -7.89
C LEU A 152 -5.66 24.68 -7.60
N ASP A 153 -5.88 25.57 -6.66
CA ASP A 153 -4.85 26.54 -6.23
C ASP A 153 -3.99 25.94 -5.10
N LEU A 154 -2.70 25.85 -5.33
CA LEU A 154 -1.69 25.40 -4.38
C LEU A 154 -0.76 26.51 -3.92
N SER A 155 -1.07 27.79 -4.22
CA SER A 155 -0.17 28.94 -3.95
C SER A 155 0.14 29.09 -2.45
N ASN A 156 -0.81 28.75 -1.58
CA ASN A 156 -0.65 28.84 -0.13
C ASN A 156 -0.23 27.50 0.50
N THR A 157 0.04 26.45 -0.32
CA THR A 157 0.33 25.11 0.15
C THR A 157 1.82 24.91 0.37
N SER A 158 2.20 24.42 1.56
CA SER A 158 3.57 23.95 1.80
C SER A 158 3.82 22.66 1.01
N ILE A 159 4.49 22.75 -0.14
CA ILE A 159 4.79 21.59 -0.99
C ILE A 159 5.56 20.48 -0.26
N PRO A 160 6.59 20.77 0.59
CA PRO A 160 7.24 19.72 1.36
C PRO A 160 6.30 19.00 2.35
N ALA A 161 5.39 19.73 2.98
CA ALA A 161 4.39 19.14 3.89
C ALA A 161 3.38 18.28 3.13
N LEU A 162 2.95 18.72 1.94
CA LEU A 162 2.08 17.94 1.06
C LEU A 162 2.78 16.67 0.56
N ALA A 163 4.04 16.74 0.17
CA ALA A 163 4.83 15.57 -0.24
C ALA A 163 4.99 14.56 0.89
N LEU A 164 5.24 15.02 2.13
CA LEU A 164 5.27 14.15 3.30
C LEU A 164 3.91 13.49 3.56
N THR A 165 2.81 14.25 3.43
CA THR A 165 1.44 13.73 3.55
C THR A 165 1.16 12.64 2.52
N ILE A 166 1.51 12.87 1.26
CA ILE A 166 1.38 11.88 0.18
C ILE A 166 2.15 10.61 0.53
N LEU A 167 3.39 10.74 0.97
CA LEU A 167 4.24 9.60 1.30
C LEU A 167 3.67 8.79 2.46
N ILE A 168 3.28 9.43 3.57
CA ILE A 168 2.71 8.76 4.74
C ILE A 168 1.38 8.07 4.38
N THR A 169 0.52 8.73 3.61
CA THR A 169 -0.76 8.17 3.17
C THR A 169 -0.55 6.95 2.27
N THR A 170 0.43 7.00 1.38
CA THR A 170 0.77 5.87 0.51
C THR A 170 1.36 4.69 1.32
N ILE A 171 2.20 4.96 2.31
CA ILE A 171 2.70 3.94 3.24
C ILE A 171 1.53 3.27 3.98
N SER A 172 0.58 4.06 4.46
CA SER A 172 -0.60 3.57 5.19
C SER A 172 -1.48 2.67 4.32
N THR A 173 -1.75 3.06 3.08
CA THR A 173 -2.51 2.24 2.12
C THR A 173 -1.78 0.96 1.70
N CYS A 174 -0.45 1.01 1.58
CA CYS A 174 0.37 -0.19 1.34
C CYS A 174 0.33 -1.16 2.53
N GLY A 175 0.22 -0.66 3.76
CA GLY A 175 0.00 -1.48 4.95
C GLY A 175 -1.29 -2.30 4.86
N LEU A 176 -2.41 -1.65 4.50
CA LEU A 176 -3.67 -2.36 4.22
C LEU A 176 -3.52 -3.33 3.04
N GLY A 177 -2.83 -2.94 1.98
CA GLY A 177 -2.55 -3.79 0.82
C GLY A 177 -1.74 -5.04 1.17
N LEU A 178 -0.82 -4.96 2.12
CA LEU A 178 -0.09 -6.13 2.63
C LEU A 178 -1.05 -7.12 3.31
N LEU A 179 -1.97 -6.63 4.14
CA LEU A 179 -2.99 -7.47 4.76
C LEU A 179 -3.86 -8.14 3.68
N MET A 180 -4.31 -7.38 2.67
CA MET A 180 -5.08 -7.90 1.55
C MET A 180 -4.28 -8.92 0.74
N GLY A 181 -2.98 -8.70 0.53
CA GLY A 181 -2.08 -9.63 -0.11
C GLY A 181 -1.99 -10.97 0.62
N CYS A 182 -1.97 -10.95 1.95
CA CYS A 182 -2.01 -12.17 2.74
C CYS A 182 -3.36 -12.90 2.64
N LEU A 183 -4.47 -12.15 2.63
CA LEU A 183 -5.80 -12.72 2.42
C LEU A 183 -5.96 -13.32 1.03
N SER A 184 -5.26 -12.80 0.02
CA SER A 184 -5.28 -13.35 -1.34
C SER A 184 -4.71 -14.77 -1.44
N LEU A 185 -3.90 -15.18 -0.47
CA LEU A 185 -3.36 -16.54 -0.43
C LEU A 185 -4.42 -17.60 -0.11
N ILE A 186 -5.55 -17.21 0.48
CA ILE A 186 -6.66 -18.11 0.85
C ILE A 186 -7.93 -17.83 0.07
N THR A 187 -7.99 -16.73 -0.66
CA THR A 187 -9.21 -16.30 -1.37
C THR A 187 -9.14 -16.72 -2.83
N VAL A 188 -10.21 -17.35 -3.33
CA VAL A 188 -10.30 -17.77 -4.74
C VAL A 188 -10.42 -16.57 -5.68
N ASN A 189 -11.12 -15.51 -5.26
CA ASN A 189 -11.35 -14.32 -6.08
C ASN A 189 -10.74 -13.06 -5.45
N VAL A 190 -9.45 -12.89 -5.67
CA VAL A 190 -8.65 -11.78 -5.14
C VAL A 190 -9.17 -10.42 -5.64
N MET A 191 -9.57 -10.36 -6.92
CA MET A 191 -10.06 -9.11 -7.53
C MET A 191 -11.36 -8.63 -6.89
N PHE A 192 -12.26 -9.55 -6.52
CA PHE A 192 -13.48 -9.18 -5.81
C PHE A 192 -13.17 -8.53 -4.45
N VAL A 193 -12.26 -9.12 -3.68
CA VAL A 193 -11.87 -8.59 -2.37
C VAL A 193 -11.20 -7.22 -2.51
N ASN A 194 -10.30 -7.07 -3.47
CA ASN A 194 -9.64 -5.79 -3.73
C ASN A 194 -10.64 -4.70 -4.12
N ASN A 195 -11.56 -5.00 -5.03
CA ASN A 195 -12.60 -4.06 -5.43
C ASN A 195 -13.48 -3.68 -4.25
N PHE A 196 -13.90 -4.66 -3.44
CA PHE A 196 -14.72 -4.41 -2.26
C PHE A 196 -14.02 -3.45 -1.28
N VAL A 197 -12.76 -3.71 -0.94
CA VAL A 197 -11.98 -2.84 -0.04
C VAL A 197 -11.72 -1.47 -0.66
N TYR A 198 -11.45 -1.40 -1.96
CA TYR A 198 -11.30 -0.14 -2.67
C TYR A 198 -12.57 0.72 -2.61
N PHE A 199 -13.74 0.12 -2.83
CA PHE A 199 -15.02 0.82 -2.71
C PHE A 199 -15.33 1.24 -1.27
N LEU A 200 -14.96 0.43 -0.28
CA LEU A 200 -15.05 0.85 1.13
C LEU A 200 -14.21 2.12 1.37
N LEU A 201 -12.99 2.17 0.88
CA LEU A 201 -12.15 3.36 0.99
C LEU A 201 -12.76 4.55 0.22
N LEU A 202 -13.32 4.32 -0.96
CA LEU A 202 -13.93 5.38 -1.76
C LEU A 202 -15.11 6.05 -1.04
N ILE A 203 -15.90 5.26 -0.30
CA ILE A 203 -17.08 5.73 0.43
C ILE A 203 -16.68 6.29 1.81
N PHE A 204 -15.89 5.54 2.58
CA PHE A 204 -15.67 5.83 4.00
C PHE A 204 -14.40 6.62 4.30
N SER A 205 -13.46 6.79 3.37
CA SER A 205 -12.24 7.57 3.63
C SER A 205 -12.46 9.08 3.76
N GLY A 206 -13.67 9.55 3.45
CA GLY A 206 -13.95 10.99 3.40
C GLY A 206 -13.49 11.66 2.10
N ALA A 207 -13.08 10.91 1.07
CA ALA A 207 -12.66 11.49 -0.21
C ALA A 207 -13.80 12.28 -0.86
N ASN A 208 -15.02 11.72 -0.85
CA ASN A 208 -16.19 12.26 -1.53
C ASN A 208 -17.31 12.71 -0.59
N ILE A 209 -17.21 12.41 0.70
CA ILE A 209 -18.23 12.72 1.70
C ILE A 209 -17.57 13.43 2.89
N ARG A 210 -18.19 14.48 3.40
CA ARG A 210 -17.71 15.18 4.60
C ARG A 210 -18.03 14.35 5.83
N LEU A 211 -16.99 13.93 6.56
CA LEU A 211 -17.13 13.02 7.70
C LEU A 211 -17.86 13.65 8.90
N ASN A 212 -17.89 14.97 9.01
CA ASN A 212 -18.66 15.67 10.05
C ASN A 212 -20.17 15.69 9.79
N GLU A 213 -20.62 15.35 8.58
CA GLU A 213 -22.05 15.37 8.18
C GLU A 213 -22.66 13.96 8.19
N VAL A 214 -21.88 12.92 8.49
CA VAL A 214 -22.34 11.53 8.48
C VAL A 214 -22.58 11.00 9.90
N PRO A 215 -23.39 9.93 10.06
CA PRO A 215 -23.65 9.31 11.35
C PRO A 215 -22.40 8.83 12.07
N ALA A 216 -22.43 8.79 13.41
CA ALA A 216 -21.28 8.44 14.24
C ALA A 216 -20.64 7.07 13.90
N TRP A 217 -21.45 6.08 13.50
CA TRP A 217 -20.95 4.78 13.11
C TRP A 217 -20.09 4.84 11.83
N VAL A 218 -20.45 5.71 10.87
CA VAL A 218 -19.64 5.95 9.66
C VAL A 218 -18.30 6.59 10.04
N GLN A 219 -18.31 7.59 10.94
CA GLN A 219 -17.10 8.24 11.43
C GLN A 219 -16.18 7.23 12.14
N ALA A 220 -16.77 6.32 12.93
CA ALA A 220 -16.02 5.26 13.59
C ALA A 220 -15.33 4.32 12.57
N VAL A 221 -16.04 3.89 11.54
CA VAL A 221 -15.45 3.09 10.44
C VAL A 221 -14.34 3.88 9.74
N SER A 222 -14.59 5.15 9.38
CA SER A 222 -13.60 6.01 8.75
C SER A 222 -12.34 6.17 9.57
N SER A 223 -12.46 6.21 10.90
CA SER A 223 -11.34 6.41 11.81
C SER A 223 -10.33 5.26 11.82
N VAL A 224 -10.74 4.05 11.47
CA VAL A 224 -9.85 2.88 11.39
C VAL A 224 -9.30 2.63 9.99
N LEU A 225 -9.85 3.29 8.98
CA LEU A 225 -9.39 3.14 7.60
C LEU A 225 -8.15 4.01 7.31
N PRO A 226 -7.20 3.51 6.50
CA PRO A 226 -6.15 4.36 5.92
C PRO A 226 -6.77 5.36 4.94
N LEU A 227 -6.01 6.38 4.55
CA LEU A 227 -6.41 7.52 3.71
C LEU A 227 -7.17 8.61 4.47
N THR A 228 -8.00 8.29 5.43
CA THR A 228 -8.94 9.22 6.07
C THR A 228 -8.23 10.44 6.66
N ARG A 229 -7.20 10.20 7.46
CA ARG A 229 -6.42 11.30 8.08
C ARG A 229 -5.49 11.96 7.09
N GLY A 230 -4.95 11.20 6.13
CA GLY A 230 -4.13 11.73 5.06
C GLY A 230 -4.89 12.72 4.18
N ILE A 231 -6.13 12.39 3.79
CA ILE A 231 -7.01 13.30 3.03
C ILE A 231 -7.33 14.56 3.84
N SER A 232 -7.63 14.41 5.14
CA SER A 232 -7.92 15.54 6.02
C SER A 232 -6.69 16.45 6.16
N ALA A 233 -5.50 15.88 6.35
CA ALA A 233 -4.24 16.62 6.42
C ALA A 233 -3.95 17.38 5.12
N ALA A 234 -4.10 16.72 3.96
CA ALA A 234 -3.87 17.36 2.67
C ALA A 234 -4.84 18.53 2.41
N ARG A 235 -6.10 18.39 2.81
CA ARG A 235 -7.08 19.50 2.70
C ARG A 235 -6.68 20.69 3.54
N LEU A 236 -6.26 20.48 4.78
CA LEU A 236 -5.77 21.55 5.65
C LEU A 236 -4.54 22.23 5.04
N LEU A 237 -3.59 21.47 4.51
CA LEU A 237 -2.40 22.01 3.85
C LEU A 237 -2.76 22.85 2.62
N VAL A 238 -3.71 22.40 1.82
CA VAL A 238 -4.19 23.19 0.65
C VAL A 238 -4.89 24.47 1.09
N GLN A 239 -5.51 24.50 2.25
CA GLN A 239 -6.08 25.69 2.87
C GLN A 239 -5.03 26.61 3.54
N GLY A 240 -3.74 26.24 3.50
CA GLY A 240 -2.65 27.05 4.05
C GLY A 240 -2.25 26.69 5.48
N ALA A 241 -2.73 25.58 6.05
CA ALA A 241 -2.30 25.13 7.36
C ALA A 241 -0.81 24.78 7.38
N SER A 242 -0.18 24.95 8.54
CA SER A 242 1.23 24.61 8.75
C SER A 242 1.43 23.10 8.93
N LEU A 243 2.66 22.63 8.70
CA LEU A 243 3.01 21.22 8.96
C LEU A 243 2.73 20.83 10.42
N ALA A 244 2.97 21.74 11.38
CA ALA A 244 2.75 21.46 12.81
C ALA A 244 1.29 21.11 13.12
N GLU A 245 0.34 21.73 12.45
CA GLU A 245 -1.09 21.49 12.63
C GLU A 245 -1.53 20.11 12.11
N VAL A 246 -0.88 19.61 11.06
CA VAL A 246 -1.25 18.32 10.43
C VAL A 246 -0.47 17.12 10.99
N ILE A 247 0.64 17.33 11.72
CA ILE A 247 1.44 16.26 12.32
C ILE A 247 0.59 15.24 13.11
N PRO A 248 -0.37 15.62 13.97
CA PRO A 248 -1.19 14.65 14.70
C PRO A 248 -2.00 13.73 13.77
N LEU A 249 -2.50 14.27 12.66
CA LEU A 249 -3.22 13.49 11.64
C LEU A 249 -2.27 12.53 10.93
N LEU A 250 -1.07 12.99 10.57
CA LEU A 250 -0.06 12.18 9.89
C LEU A 250 0.46 11.04 10.77
N LEU A 251 0.68 11.29 12.05
CA LEU A 251 1.05 10.25 13.02
C LEU A 251 -0.06 9.22 13.19
N GLY A 252 -1.32 9.67 13.27
CA GLY A 252 -2.48 8.78 13.30
C GLY A 252 -2.62 7.94 12.03
N GLU A 253 -2.39 8.53 10.86
CA GLU A 253 -2.40 7.84 9.57
C GLU A 253 -1.31 6.77 9.50
N LEU A 254 -0.09 7.13 9.89
CA LEU A 254 1.05 6.20 9.94
C LEU A 254 0.79 5.04 10.91
N ALA A 255 0.22 5.33 12.08
CA ALA A 255 -0.11 4.31 13.08
C ALA A 255 -1.12 3.30 12.52
N VAL A 256 -2.16 3.76 11.83
CA VAL A 256 -3.15 2.89 11.16
C VAL A 256 -2.46 2.00 10.13
N GLY A 257 -1.61 2.58 9.27
CA GLY A 257 -0.87 1.82 8.26
C GLY A 257 0.05 0.75 8.87
N LEU A 258 0.77 1.09 9.94
CA LEU A 258 1.63 0.16 10.66
C LEU A 258 0.85 -0.98 11.32
N VAL A 259 -0.33 -0.71 11.88
CA VAL A 259 -1.21 -1.75 12.43
C VAL A 259 -1.64 -2.72 11.34
N TYR A 260 -2.07 -2.23 10.18
CA TYR A 260 -2.44 -3.09 9.05
C TYR A 260 -1.25 -3.89 8.51
N ALA A 261 -0.07 -3.27 8.41
CA ALA A 261 1.15 -3.97 7.98
C ALA A 261 1.55 -5.07 8.96
N LEU A 262 1.44 -4.80 10.28
CA LEU A 262 1.72 -5.80 11.32
C LEU A 262 0.72 -6.96 11.26
N LEU A 263 -0.58 -6.67 11.14
CA LEU A 263 -1.61 -7.69 11.00
C LEU A 263 -1.38 -8.56 9.75
N GLY A 264 -1.03 -7.93 8.62
CA GLY A 264 -0.67 -8.63 7.41
C GLY A 264 0.54 -9.56 7.60
N TYR A 265 1.60 -9.05 8.21
CA TYR A 265 2.80 -9.84 8.49
C TYR A 265 2.52 -11.03 9.43
N LEU A 266 1.75 -10.82 10.50
CA LEU A 266 1.37 -11.89 11.42
C LEU A 266 0.51 -12.96 10.72
N LEU A 267 -0.45 -12.53 9.90
CA LEU A 267 -1.28 -13.43 9.13
C LEU A 267 -0.46 -14.26 8.14
N PHE A 268 0.50 -13.63 7.46
CA PHE A 268 1.44 -14.34 6.59
C PHE A 268 2.26 -15.40 7.35
N ALA A 269 2.77 -15.05 8.54
CA ALA A 269 3.54 -15.98 9.36
C ALA A 269 2.71 -17.21 9.78
N VAL A 270 1.42 -17.01 10.10
CA VAL A 270 0.49 -18.11 10.41
C VAL A 270 0.29 -19.02 9.19
N PHE A 271 0.05 -18.45 8.02
CA PHE A 271 -0.12 -19.22 6.77
C PHE A 271 1.13 -20.01 6.40
N GLU A 272 2.29 -19.41 6.55
CA GLU A 272 3.56 -20.09 6.29
C GLU A 272 3.73 -21.32 7.17
N VAL A 273 3.46 -21.20 8.46
CA VAL A 273 3.57 -22.32 9.40
C VAL A 273 2.58 -23.44 9.06
N GLU A 274 1.35 -23.07 8.71
CA GLU A 274 0.31 -24.04 8.38
C GLU A 274 0.58 -24.75 7.05
N ALA A 275 1.01 -24.00 6.02
CA ALA A 275 1.40 -24.58 4.73
C ALA A 275 2.56 -25.57 4.85
N LYS A 276 3.55 -25.26 5.69
CA LYS A 276 4.68 -26.17 5.97
C LYS A 276 4.25 -27.43 6.70
N LYS A 277 3.30 -27.34 7.65
CA LYS A 277 2.78 -28.50 8.40
C LYS A 277 2.01 -29.46 7.50
N ARG A 278 1.21 -28.91 6.59
CA ARG A 278 0.36 -29.72 5.69
C ARG A 278 1.08 -30.27 4.47
N GLY A 279 2.31 -29.81 4.19
CA GLY A 279 3.03 -30.17 2.97
C GLY A 279 2.35 -29.71 1.68
N THR A 280 1.39 -28.77 1.78
CA THR A 280 0.51 -28.32 0.69
C THR A 280 0.98 -26.97 0.13
N LEU A 281 2.28 -26.81 -0.12
CA LEU A 281 2.83 -25.59 -0.71
C LEU A 281 2.33 -25.35 -2.16
N GLU A 282 1.72 -26.35 -2.78
CA GLU A 282 1.25 -26.31 -4.17
C GLU A 282 -0.28 -26.35 -4.31
N VAL A 283 -1.04 -26.48 -3.21
CA VAL A 283 -2.50 -26.74 -3.26
C VAL A 283 -3.26 -25.74 -2.38
N PHE A 284 -3.27 -24.50 -2.79
CA PHE A 284 -4.28 -23.53 -2.34
C PHE A 284 -4.79 -22.69 -3.52
#